data_26c1c7b6ff57b16d008250f118cbc1ea
#
_entry.id   26c1c7b6ff57b16d008250f118cbc1ea
#
_cell.length_a   1.000
_cell.length_b   1.000
_cell.length_c   1.000
_cell.angle_alpha   90.00
_cell.angle_beta   90.00
_cell.angle_gamma   90.00
#
_symmetry.space_group_name_H-M   'P 1'
#
loop_
_entity.id
_entity.type
_entity.pdbx_description
1 polymer ?
#
loop_
_entity_poly.entity_id
_entity_poly.type
_entity_poly.pdbx_seq_one_letter_code
_entity_poly.pdbx_strand_id
1 'polypeptide(L)'
;MIKVGFVGTPENLSTVAETATDYPEVPVVAYMPNLSWWEDTQIEAYLDAFRELVLPQTTVLVGNHSTLWRWLLPDWAGERPPSARDIARAAGEMGVPYTLVTGMVLPDQYFDNVLASPQSVLASEKYERLDAVFAGAGDTLSGALAALLASGTDLAAAATEALSYMDRCLDAGFRPGMGHVLPDRLFWAQPEEEAENEESATPVDFALPPHDTRH
;
A
#
# COMPACT_ATOMS: atom_id res chain seq x y z
N MET A 1 11.43 -13.05 -8.65
CA MET A 1 10.18 -12.44 -8.20
C MET A 1 9.72 -11.41 -9.21
N ILE A 2 8.49 -11.47 -9.67
CA ILE A 2 7.86 -10.46 -10.52
C ILE A 2 6.88 -9.66 -9.65
N LYS A 3 6.95 -8.33 -9.66
CA LYS A 3 5.96 -7.45 -9.03
C LYS A 3 5.13 -6.76 -10.11
N VAL A 4 3.81 -6.93 -10.07
CA VAL A 4 2.86 -6.30 -10.97
C VAL A 4 2.11 -5.22 -10.21
N GLY A 5 2.21 -3.97 -10.66
CA GLY A 5 1.42 -2.85 -10.17
C GLY A 5 0.36 -2.43 -11.17
N PHE A 6 0.00 -1.14 -11.14
CA PHE A 6 -0.85 -0.56 -12.16
C PHE A 6 -0.08 -0.40 -13.48
N VAL A 7 -0.55 -1.03 -14.54
CA VAL A 7 0.14 -1.04 -15.85
C VAL A 7 -0.57 -0.22 -16.93
N GLY A 8 -1.66 0.43 -16.60
CA GLY A 8 -2.32 1.44 -17.42
C GLY A 8 -3.36 0.90 -18.40
N THR A 9 -3.13 -0.22 -19.09
CA THR A 9 -4.07 -0.72 -20.10
C THR A 9 -4.19 -2.25 -20.09
N PRO A 10 -5.30 -2.83 -20.63
CA PRO A 10 -5.42 -4.27 -20.85
C PRO A 10 -4.31 -4.86 -21.73
N GLU A 11 -3.86 -4.13 -22.74
CA GLU A 11 -2.80 -4.56 -23.63
C GLU A 11 -1.47 -4.72 -22.90
N ASN A 12 -1.18 -3.80 -21.97
CA ASN A 12 0.00 -3.91 -21.12
C ASN A 12 -0.11 -5.10 -20.15
N LEU A 13 -1.32 -5.40 -19.64
CA LEU A 13 -1.56 -6.60 -18.84
C LEU A 13 -1.26 -7.89 -19.63
N SER A 14 -1.65 -7.93 -20.90
CA SER A 14 -1.31 -9.05 -21.79
C SER A 14 0.21 -9.27 -21.90
N THR A 15 0.95 -8.19 -22.14
CA THR A 15 2.42 -8.26 -22.22
C THR A 15 3.07 -8.72 -20.92
N VAL A 16 2.54 -8.24 -19.77
CA VAL A 16 3.00 -8.67 -18.44
C VAL A 16 2.69 -10.15 -18.21
N ALA A 17 1.50 -10.61 -18.59
CA ALA A 17 1.09 -11.99 -18.44
C ALA A 17 1.89 -12.93 -19.35
N GLU A 18 2.19 -12.54 -20.59
CA GLU A 18 3.09 -13.27 -21.50
C GLU A 18 4.49 -13.43 -20.86
N THR A 19 5.02 -12.32 -20.32
CA THR A 19 6.32 -12.35 -19.63
C THR A 19 6.29 -13.29 -18.42
N ALA A 20 5.24 -13.27 -17.62
CA ALA A 20 5.12 -14.16 -16.47
C ALA A 20 4.99 -15.64 -16.89
N THR A 21 4.31 -15.90 -18.01
CA THR A 21 4.18 -17.25 -18.60
C THR A 21 5.52 -17.82 -19.07
N ASP A 22 6.43 -16.96 -19.57
CA ASP A 22 7.78 -17.38 -19.97
C ASP A 22 8.67 -17.77 -18.79
N TYR A 23 8.29 -17.34 -17.57
CA TYR A 23 9.03 -17.62 -16.33
C TYR A 23 8.13 -18.25 -15.25
N PRO A 24 7.56 -19.45 -15.49
CA PRO A 24 6.56 -20.07 -14.62
C PRO A 24 7.06 -20.37 -13.19
N GLU A 25 8.38 -20.51 -13.03
CA GLU A 25 9.00 -20.76 -11.71
C GLU A 25 9.21 -19.46 -10.89
N VAL A 26 8.96 -18.30 -11.49
CA VAL A 26 9.15 -17.02 -10.82
C VAL A 26 7.85 -16.56 -10.17
N PRO A 27 7.76 -16.52 -8.83
CA PRO A 27 6.54 -16.09 -8.15
C PRO A 27 6.15 -14.66 -8.50
N VAL A 28 4.83 -14.40 -8.54
CA VAL A 28 4.24 -13.11 -8.90
C VAL A 28 3.54 -12.49 -7.69
N VAL A 29 3.92 -11.28 -7.33
CA VAL A 29 3.16 -10.42 -6.40
C VAL A 29 2.39 -9.39 -7.22
N ALA A 30 1.08 -9.49 -7.25
CA ALA A 30 0.22 -8.59 -7.99
C ALA A 30 -0.53 -7.64 -7.06
N TYR A 31 -0.54 -6.35 -7.36
CA TYR A 31 -1.28 -5.34 -6.61
C TYR A 31 -2.46 -4.82 -7.43
N MET A 32 -3.66 -4.90 -6.84
CA MET A 32 -4.88 -4.30 -7.39
C MET A 32 -5.08 -2.90 -6.79
N PRO A 33 -4.85 -1.83 -7.56
CA PRO A 33 -5.08 -0.47 -7.11
C PRO A 33 -6.58 -0.13 -7.08
N ASN A 34 -6.93 0.94 -6.38
CA ASN A 34 -8.21 1.59 -6.55
C ASN A 34 -8.21 2.33 -7.90
N LEU A 35 -9.19 2.07 -8.75
CA LEU A 35 -9.31 2.64 -10.09
C LEU A 35 -10.44 3.70 -10.19
N SER A 36 -10.91 4.23 -9.06
CA SER A 36 -12.07 5.14 -9.01
C SER A 36 -11.93 6.46 -9.76
N TRP A 37 -10.74 6.77 -10.28
CA TRP A 37 -10.48 7.94 -11.14
C TRP A 37 -10.68 7.69 -12.64
N TRP A 38 -10.95 6.42 -13.03
CA TRP A 38 -11.23 6.03 -14.41
C TRP A 38 -12.72 6.01 -14.72
N GLU A 39 -13.03 6.00 -16.02
CA GLU A 39 -14.39 5.73 -16.50
C GLU A 39 -14.74 4.26 -16.31
N ASP A 40 -16.01 3.97 -15.98
CA ASP A 40 -16.47 2.62 -15.63
C ASP A 40 -16.13 1.56 -16.68
N THR A 41 -16.27 1.89 -17.98
CA THR A 41 -15.93 0.98 -19.07
C THR A 41 -14.44 0.63 -19.15
N GLN A 42 -13.56 1.57 -18.76
CA GLN A 42 -12.11 1.32 -18.70
C GLN A 42 -11.78 0.44 -17.48
N ILE A 43 -12.48 0.68 -16.36
CA ILE A 43 -12.33 -0.14 -15.14
C ILE A 43 -12.73 -1.58 -15.45
N GLU A 44 -13.89 -1.81 -16.03
CA GLU A 44 -14.38 -3.14 -16.40
C GLU A 44 -13.39 -3.90 -17.28
N ALA A 45 -12.97 -3.28 -18.39
CA ALA A 45 -12.01 -3.88 -19.32
C ALA A 45 -10.68 -4.23 -18.65
N TYR A 46 -10.16 -3.36 -17.75
CA TYR A 46 -8.93 -3.61 -17.02
C TYR A 46 -9.10 -4.74 -16.00
N LEU A 47 -10.19 -4.74 -15.25
CA LEU A 47 -10.46 -5.77 -14.23
C LEU A 47 -10.67 -7.16 -14.87
N ASP A 48 -11.33 -7.22 -16.01
CA ASP A 48 -11.52 -8.47 -16.75
C ASP A 48 -10.18 -9.01 -17.27
N ALA A 49 -9.38 -8.16 -17.92
CA ALA A 49 -8.04 -8.56 -18.36
C ALA A 49 -7.13 -8.98 -17.18
N PHE A 50 -7.19 -8.28 -16.05
CA PHE A 50 -6.42 -8.64 -14.86
C PHE A 50 -6.87 -9.99 -14.31
N ARG A 51 -8.18 -10.24 -14.26
CA ARG A 51 -8.77 -11.51 -13.81
C ARG A 51 -8.36 -12.68 -14.70
N GLU A 52 -8.43 -12.50 -16.01
CA GLU A 52 -8.18 -13.57 -16.96
C GLU A 52 -6.70 -13.86 -17.18
N LEU A 53 -5.86 -12.83 -17.16
CA LEU A 53 -4.48 -12.93 -17.58
C LEU A 53 -3.48 -12.96 -16.41
N VAL A 54 -3.72 -12.17 -15.36
CA VAL A 54 -2.75 -11.98 -14.28
C VAL A 54 -3.04 -12.87 -13.08
N LEU A 55 -4.31 -12.96 -12.63
CA LEU A 55 -4.64 -13.74 -11.42
C LEU A 55 -4.21 -15.21 -11.51
N PRO A 56 -4.38 -15.94 -12.63
CA PRO A 56 -3.97 -17.34 -12.71
C PRO A 56 -2.46 -17.57 -12.49
N GLN A 57 -1.65 -16.52 -12.65
CA GLN A 57 -0.19 -16.57 -12.49
C GLN A 57 0.26 -15.92 -11.16
N THR A 58 -0.69 -15.36 -10.38
CA THR A 58 -0.39 -14.59 -9.17
C THR A 58 -0.19 -15.53 -7.99
N THR A 59 0.97 -15.39 -7.32
CA THR A 59 1.26 -16.09 -6.06
C THR A 59 0.66 -15.35 -4.87
N VAL A 60 0.81 -14.01 -4.83
CA VAL A 60 0.24 -13.17 -3.76
C VAL A 60 -0.49 -12.00 -4.39
N LEU A 61 -1.80 -11.92 -4.16
CA LEU A 61 -2.60 -10.74 -4.50
C LEU A 61 -2.58 -9.75 -3.32
N VAL A 62 -2.25 -8.51 -3.59
CA VAL A 62 -2.28 -7.42 -2.61
C VAL A 62 -3.35 -6.41 -3.00
N GLY A 63 -4.15 -5.97 -2.05
CA GLY A 63 -5.13 -4.91 -2.31
C GLY A 63 -5.88 -4.45 -1.07
N ASN A 64 -6.49 -3.27 -1.19
CA ASN A 64 -7.35 -2.75 -0.14
C ASN A 64 -8.65 -3.57 -0.05
N HIS A 65 -9.13 -3.79 1.17
CA HIS A 65 -10.36 -4.55 1.46
C HIS A 65 -11.55 -4.10 0.60
N SER A 66 -11.83 -2.80 0.56
CA SER A 66 -12.98 -2.29 -0.20
C SER A 66 -12.84 -2.47 -1.71
N THR A 67 -11.62 -2.42 -2.25
CA THR A 67 -11.33 -2.65 -3.67
C THR A 67 -11.49 -4.12 -4.03
N LEU A 68 -10.85 -5.01 -3.26
CA LEU A 68 -10.92 -6.45 -3.48
C LEU A 68 -12.34 -6.99 -3.28
N TRP A 69 -13.05 -6.51 -2.28
CA TRP A 69 -14.44 -6.88 -2.05
C TRP A 69 -15.31 -6.59 -3.26
N ARG A 70 -15.35 -5.31 -3.73
CA ARG A 70 -16.19 -4.91 -4.87
C ARG A 70 -15.86 -5.68 -6.14
N TRP A 71 -14.61 -6.04 -6.32
CA TRP A 71 -14.14 -6.72 -7.52
C TRP A 71 -14.35 -8.23 -7.50
N LEU A 72 -13.95 -8.89 -6.40
CA LEU A 72 -13.97 -10.35 -6.31
C LEU A 72 -15.31 -10.91 -5.81
N LEU A 73 -16.06 -10.10 -5.06
CA LEU A 73 -17.32 -10.49 -4.42
C LEU A 73 -18.44 -9.45 -4.68
N PRO A 74 -18.72 -9.08 -5.95
CA PRO A 74 -19.70 -8.03 -6.26
C PRO A 74 -21.11 -8.37 -5.74
N ASP A 75 -21.47 -9.65 -5.72
CA ASP A 75 -22.78 -10.17 -5.28
C ASP A 75 -22.80 -10.59 -3.80
N TRP A 76 -21.86 -10.08 -2.99
CA TRP A 76 -21.81 -10.44 -1.57
C TRP A 76 -23.09 -10.06 -0.83
N ALA A 77 -23.85 -11.07 -0.39
CA ALA A 77 -25.11 -10.91 0.30
C ALA A 77 -25.04 -11.09 1.83
N GLY A 78 -23.83 -11.16 2.40
CA GLY A 78 -23.64 -11.31 3.84
C GLY A 78 -24.07 -10.07 4.62
N GLU A 79 -24.60 -10.24 5.84
CA GLU A 79 -24.96 -9.13 6.74
C GLU A 79 -23.75 -8.28 7.19
N ARG A 80 -22.55 -8.84 7.10
CA ARG A 80 -21.27 -8.18 7.45
C ARG A 80 -20.39 -8.09 6.21
N PRO A 81 -19.47 -7.12 6.18
CA PRO A 81 -18.42 -7.10 5.17
C PRO A 81 -17.67 -8.43 5.11
N PRO A 82 -17.22 -8.88 3.93
CA PRO A 82 -16.46 -10.12 3.82
C PRO A 82 -15.18 -10.05 4.63
N SER A 83 -14.81 -11.14 5.25
CA SER A 83 -13.51 -11.28 5.92
C SER A 83 -12.38 -11.41 4.90
N ALA A 84 -11.13 -11.25 5.35
CA ALA A 84 -9.96 -11.50 4.50
C ALA A 84 -9.95 -12.92 3.92
N ARG A 85 -10.45 -13.92 4.68
CA ARG A 85 -10.60 -15.29 4.19
C ARG A 85 -11.67 -15.45 3.10
N ASP A 86 -12.75 -14.70 3.17
CA ASP A 86 -13.79 -14.76 2.13
C ASP A 86 -13.23 -14.18 0.83
N ILE A 87 -12.47 -13.09 0.91
CA ILE A 87 -11.75 -12.51 -0.23
C ILE A 87 -10.69 -13.49 -0.75
N ALA A 88 -9.88 -14.09 0.14
CA ALA A 88 -8.86 -15.06 -0.26
C ALA A 88 -9.47 -16.32 -0.90
N ARG A 89 -10.67 -16.74 -0.48
CA ARG A 89 -11.39 -17.85 -1.12
C ARG A 89 -11.81 -17.49 -2.52
N ALA A 90 -12.39 -16.30 -2.73
CA ALA A 90 -12.76 -15.84 -4.07
C ALA A 90 -11.54 -15.70 -4.99
N ALA A 91 -10.43 -15.17 -4.49
CA ALA A 91 -9.16 -15.12 -5.24
C ALA A 91 -8.62 -16.53 -5.54
N GLY A 92 -8.77 -17.46 -4.60
CA GLY A 92 -8.36 -18.86 -4.76
C GLY A 92 -9.11 -19.61 -5.87
N GLU A 93 -10.38 -19.30 -6.08
CA GLU A 93 -11.17 -19.81 -7.21
C GLU A 93 -10.62 -19.36 -8.58
N MET A 94 -9.85 -18.27 -8.59
CA MET A 94 -9.15 -17.73 -9.76
C MET A 94 -7.66 -18.13 -9.82
N GLY A 95 -7.21 -19.05 -8.95
CA GLY A 95 -5.86 -19.59 -8.96
C GLY A 95 -4.88 -18.91 -7.99
N VAL A 96 -5.30 -17.91 -7.22
CA VAL A 96 -4.42 -17.18 -6.30
C VAL A 96 -4.34 -17.87 -4.93
N PRO A 97 -3.18 -18.41 -4.53
CA PRO A 97 -3.04 -19.13 -3.26
C PRO A 97 -3.04 -18.23 -2.02
N TYR A 98 -2.57 -16.98 -2.14
CA TYR A 98 -2.42 -16.06 -1.01
C TYR A 98 -2.93 -14.66 -1.34
N THR A 99 -3.59 -14.02 -0.36
CA THR A 99 -4.09 -12.64 -0.52
C THR A 99 -3.71 -11.82 0.70
N LEU A 100 -3.03 -10.69 0.50
CA LEU A 100 -2.79 -9.67 1.53
C LEU A 100 -3.86 -8.59 1.40
N VAL A 101 -4.86 -8.65 2.27
CA VAL A 101 -5.97 -7.70 2.34
C VAL A 101 -5.61 -6.60 3.31
N THR A 102 -5.57 -5.34 2.85
CA THR A 102 -5.20 -4.20 3.68
C THR A 102 -6.39 -3.30 3.99
N GLY A 103 -6.31 -2.55 5.07
CA GLY A 103 -7.27 -1.50 5.41
C GLY A 103 -8.64 -2.04 5.81
N MET A 104 -8.73 -3.18 6.45
CA MET A 104 -9.97 -3.67 7.08
C MET A 104 -10.26 -2.83 8.31
N VAL A 105 -11.38 -2.10 8.27
CA VAL A 105 -11.75 -1.17 9.35
C VAL A 105 -12.06 -1.91 10.64
N LEU A 106 -11.39 -1.54 11.71
CA LEU A 106 -11.64 -1.98 13.09
C LEU A 106 -12.24 -0.83 13.92
N PRO A 107 -12.83 -1.15 15.08
CA PRO A 107 -13.15 -0.12 16.09
C PRO A 107 -11.91 0.68 16.53
N ASP A 108 -12.14 1.83 17.17
CA ASP A 108 -11.10 2.62 17.83
C ASP A 108 -9.99 3.16 16.91
N GLN A 109 -10.35 3.51 15.65
CA GLN A 109 -9.43 4.12 14.69
C GLN A 109 -8.27 3.21 14.23
N TYR A 110 -8.47 1.90 14.23
CA TYR A 110 -7.48 0.95 13.73
C TYR A 110 -7.89 0.34 12.39
N PHE A 111 -6.88 -0.11 11.65
CA PHE A 111 -7.01 -1.01 10.52
C PHE A 111 -6.35 -2.34 10.82
N ASP A 112 -6.98 -3.43 10.37
CA ASP A 112 -6.37 -4.74 10.28
C ASP A 112 -5.88 -4.99 8.85
N ASN A 113 -4.68 -5.56 8.74
CA ASN A 113 -4.08 -5.96 7.48
C ASN A 113 -3.78 -7.45 7.59
N VAL A 114 -4.40 -8.25 6.74
CA VAL A 114 -4.46 -9.69 6.92
C VAL A 114 -3.91 -10.41 5.70
N LEU A 115 -2.89 -11.23 5.90
CA LEU A 115 -2.46 -12.24 4.94
C LEU A 115 -3.28 -13.51 5.17
N ALA A 116 -3.97 -13.97 4.13
CA ALA A 116 -4.80 -15.16 4.19
C ALA A 116 -4.60 -16.08 2.98
N SER A 117 -4.83 -17.37 3.20
CA SER A 117 -5.14 -18.35 2.17
C SER A 117 -6.65 -18.65 2.18
N PRO A 118 -7.19 -19.37 1.20
CA PRO A 118 -8.58 -19.84 1.25
C PRO A 118 -8.93 -20.62 2.53
N GLN A 119 -7.96 -21.27 3.14
CA GLN A 119 -8.14 -22.15 4.30
C GLN A 119 -7.93 -21.44 5.64
N SER A 120 -6.98 -20.49 5.72
CA SER A 120 -6.57 -19.91 7.00
C SER A 120 -6.03 -18.48 6.89
N VAL A 121 -6.09 -17.76 8.00
CA VAL A 121 -5.29 -16.55 8.22
C VAL A 121 -3.87 -16.96 8.56
N LEU A 122 -2.89 -16.35 7.91
CA LEU A 122 -1.46 -16.65 8.06
C LEU A 122 -0.73 -15.60 8.89
N ALA A 123 -1.12 -14.32 8.74
CA ALA A 123 -0.61 -13.20 9.53
C ALA A 123 -1.69 -12.11 9.61
N SER A 124 -1.66 -11.32 10.68
CA SER A 124 -2.57 -10.18 10.88
C SER A 124 -1.85 -9.12 11.69
N GLU A 125 -1.81 -7.90 11.14
CA GLU A 125 -1.13 -6.76 11.75
C GLU A 125 -2.09 -5.56 11.83
N LYS A 126 -2.14 -4.95 13.01
CA LYS A 126 -3.03 -3.81 13.28
C LYS A 126 -2.23 -2.53 13.37
N TYR A 127 -2.69 -1.52 12.65
CA TYR A 127 -2.08 -0.20 12.67
C TYR A 127 -3.13 0.87 12.93
N GLU A 128 -2.69 1.96 13.52
CA GLU A 128 -3.54 3.12 13.76
C GLU A 128 -3.89 3.79 12.43
N ARG A 129 -5.10 4.32 12.35
CA ARG A 129 -5.55 5.06 11.19
C ARG A 129 -4.95 6.45 11.19
N LEU A 130 -4.12 6.75 10.22
CA LEU A 130 -3.62 8.09 9.98
C LEU A 130 -4.71 8.96 9.31
N ASP A 131 -4.88 10.19 9.79
CA ASP A 131 -5.85 11.15 9.22
C ASP A 131 -5.27 11.84 7.97
N ALA A 132 -4.94 11.01 6.97
CA ALA A 132 -4.38 11.46 5.71
C ALA A 132 -4.78 10.53 4.56
N VAL A 133 -4.80 11.09 3.34
CA VAL A 133 -4.96 10.31 2.11
C VAL A 133 -3.60 10.17 1.46
N PHE A 134 -3.17 8.93 1.30
CA PHE A 134 -1.88 8.58 0.74
C PHE A 134 -1.96 8.13 -0.71
N ALA A 135 -1.00 8.55 -1.53
CA ALA A 135 -0.80 8.05 -2.87
C ALA A 135 0.44 7.14 -2.94
N GLY A 136 0.31 5.98 -3.59
CA GLY A 136 1.41 5.04 -3.77
C GLY A 136 1.68 4.09 -2.60
N ALA A 137 0.84 4.09 -1.55
CA ALA A 137 0.99 3.20 -0.40
C ALA A 137 0.97 1.71 -0.81
N GLY A 138 -0.01 1.29 -1.61
CA GLY A 138 -0.13 -0.10 -2.04
C GLY A 138 1.01 -0.57 -2.95
N ASP A 139 1.52 0.31 -3.82
CA ASP A 139 2.71 0.02 -4.63
C ASP A 139 3.98 -0.11 -3.78
N THR A 140 4.11 0.73 -2.74
CA THR A 140 5.22 0.66 -1.79
C THR A 140 5.19 -0.66 -1.01
N LEU A 141 4.03 -1.01 -0.45
CA LEU A 141 3.83 -2.26 0.28
C LEU A 141 4.12 -3.49 -0.58
N SER A 142 3.50 -3.57 -1.76
CA SER A 142 3.69 -4.72 -2.66
C SER A 142 5.12 -4.83 -3.20
N GLY A 143 5.80 -3.69 -3.36
CA GLY A 143 7.23 -3.64 -3.69
C GLY A 143 8.11 -4.18 -2.58
N ALA A 144 7.87 -3.75 -1.32
CA ALA A 144 8.59 -4.25 -0.15
C ALA A 144 8.37 -5.75 0.06
N LEU A 145 7.12 -6.21 -0.03
CA LEU A 145 6.78 -7.63 0.05
C LEU A 145 7.52 -8.46 -1.01
N ALA A 146 7.51 -8.01 -2.26
CA ALA A 146 8.20 -8.69 -3.35
C ALA A 146 9.72 -8.75 -3.13
N ALA A 147 10.33 -7.68 -2.61
CA ALA A 147 11.75 -7.63 -2.30
C ALA A 147 12.14 -8.62 -1.19
N LEU A 148 11.36 -8.67 -0.10
CA LEU A 148 11.57 -9.60 1.01
C LEU A 148 11.43 -11.06 0.57
N LEU A 149 10.40 -11.37 -0.21
CA LEU A 149 10.22 -12.70 -0.78
C LEU A 149 11.36 -13.08 -1.74
N ALA A 150 11.84 -12.14 -2.55
CA ALA A 150 12.98 -12.35 -3.44
C ALA A 150 14.29 -12.62 -2.67
N SER A 151 14.39 -12.08 -1.44
CA SER A 151 15.52 -12.33 -0.52
C SER A 151 15.43 -13.67 0.21
N GLY A 152 14.34 -14.43 0.01
CA GLY A 152 14.13 -15.75 0.63
C GLY A 152 13.43 -15.70 2.00
N THR A 153 12.87 -14.56 2.39
CA THR A 153 12.08 -14.44 3.62
C THR A 153 10.78 -15.25 3.48
N ASP A 154 10.39 -15.96 4.54
CA ASP A 154 9.11 -16.68 4.60
C ASP A 154 7.92 -15.73 4.37
N LEU A 155 6.86 -16.22 3.73
CA LEU A 155 5.73 -15.38 3.30
C LEU A 155 5.06 -14.63 4.45
N ALA A 156 4.81 -15.29 5.59
CA ALA A 156 4.16 -14.63 6.73
C ALA A 156 5.10 -13.58 7.36
N ALA A 157 6.38 -13.91 7.53
CA ALA A 157 7.38 -12.98 8.01
C ALA A 157 7.57 -11.79 7.05
N ALA A 158 7.64 -12.04 5.74
CA ALA A 158 7.75 -11.01 4.72
C ALA A 158 6.53 -10.05 4.72
N ALA A 159 5.32 -10.59 4.93
CA ALA A 159 4.12 -9.76 5.02
C ALA A 159 4.14 -8.86 6.25
N THR A 160 4.48 -9.41 7.43
CA THR A 160 4.60 -8.62 8.68
C THR A 160 5.68 -7.54 8.56
N GLU A 161 6.86 -7.87 8.01
CA GLU A 161 7.94 -6.91 7.84
C GLU A 161 7.60 -5.82 6.80
N ALA A 162 6.99 -6.19 5.66
CA ALA A 162 6.54 -5.24 4.65
C ALA A 162 5.46 -4.28 5.19
N LEU A 163 4.54 -4.77 6.02
CA LEU A 163 3.53 -3.95 6.68
C LEU A 163 4.15 -2.99 7.70
N SER A 164 5.09 -3.45 8.52
CA SER A 164 5.82 -2.62 9.46
C SER A 164 6.64 -1.52 8.76
N TYR A 165 7.32 -1.88 7.66
CA TYR A 165 8.01 -0.90 6.82
C TYR A 165 7.03 0.13 6.25
N MET A 166 5.88 -0.33 5.75
CA MET A 166 4.85 0.55 5.20
C MET A 166 4.31 1.54 6.23
N ASP A 167 4.01 1.08 7.44
CA ASP A 167 3.53 1.91 8.55
C ASP A 167 4.51 3.06 8.82
N ARG A 168 5.79 2.77 8.95
CA ARG A 168 6.84 3.78 9.12
C ARG A 168 6.99 4.72 7.93
N CYS A 169 6.78 4.23 6.70
CA CYS A 169 6.76 5.11 5.51
C CYS A 169 5.58 6.09 5.54
N LEU A 170 4.43 5.66 6.09
CA LEU A 170 3.24 6.51 6.22
C LEU A 170 3.41 7.54 7.33
N ASP A 171 3.95 7.15 8.48
CA ASP A 171 4.24 8.05 9.61
C ASP A 171 5.19 9.18 9.19
N ALA A 172 6.24 8.84 8.44
CA ALA A 172 7.18 9.81 7.88
C ALA A 172 6.70 10.46 6.58
N GLY A 173 5.44 10.22 6.18
CA GLY A 173 4.90 10.69 4.93
C GLY A 173 4.95 12.21 4.75
N PHE A 174 5.21 12.67 3.54
CA PHE A 174 5.36 14.09 3.22
C PHE A 174 4.45 14.53 2.07
N ARG A 175 4.17 15.83 2.00
CA ARG A 175 3.40 16.46 0.93
C ARG A 175 4.31 17.25 0.00
N PRO A 176 4.55 16.78 -1.23
CA PRO A 176 5.35 17.55 -2.19
C PRO A 176 4.62 18.79 -2.74
N GLY A 177 3.33 18.94 -2.45
CA GLY A 177 2.46 20.02 -2.90
C GLY A 177 1.09 19.95 -2.27
N MET A 178 0.04 20.42 -2.96
CA MET A 178 -1.34 20.44 -2.47
C MET A 178 -2.09 19.09 -2.63
N GLY A 179 -1.42 18.06 -3.15
CA GLY A 179 -2.00 16.74 -3.38
C GLY A 179 -2.01 15.83 -2.14
N HIS A 180 -2.11 14.53 -2.41
CA HIS A 180 -2.03 13.50 -1.40
C HIS A 180 -0.66 13.43 -0.73
N VAL A 181 -0.62 12.86 0.47
CA VAL A 181 0.63 12.52 1.16
C VAL A 181 1.32 11.37 0.41
N LEU A 182 2.61 11.44 0.25
CA LEU A 182 3.43 10.33 -0.26
C LEU A 182 4.11 9.63 0.90
N PRO A 183 4.15 8.28 0.91
CA PRO A 183 4.96 7.54 1.86
C PRO A 183 6.44 7.88 1.71
N ASP A 184 7.13 8.20 2.79
CA ASP A 184 8.59 8.37 2.76
C ASP A 184 9.26 7.00 2.79
N ARG A 185 9.71 6.56 1.63
CA ARG A 185 10.41 5.26 1.45
C ARG A 185 11.85 5.28 1.96
N LEU A 186 12.36 6.46 2.28
CA LEU A 186 13.73 6.68 2.73
C LEU A 186 13.78 7.30 4.14
N PHE A 187 12.72 7.15 4.94
CA PHE A 187 12.63 7.71 6.28
C PHE A 187 13.86 7.38 7.15
N TRP A 188 14.49 6.24 6.94
CA TRP A 188 15.67 5.77 7.65
C TRP A 188 16.99 6.41 7.15
N ALA A 189 16.98 7.06 5.99
CA ALA A 189 18.14 7.70 5.38
C ALA A 189 18.17 9.23 5.61
N GLN A 190 17.18 9.78 6.31
CA GLN A 190 17.19 11.19 6.68
C GLN A 190 18.31 11.42 7.71
N PRO A 191 19.11 12.53 7.61
CA PRO A 191 20.02 12.91 8.66
C PRO A 191 19.22 13.07 9.96
N GLU A 192 19.72 12.54 11.07
CA GLU A 192 19.19 12.91 12.39
C GLU A 192 19.24 14.44 12.44
N GLU A 193 18.08 15.11 12.56
CA GLU A 193 18.04 16.53 12.88
C GLU A 193 18.81 16.65 14.18
N GLU A 194 20.03 17.22 14.12
CA GLU A 194 20.74 17.63 15.30
C GLU A 194 19.74 18.50 16.07
N ALA A 195 19.31 18.02 17.23
CA ALA A 195 18.43 18.76 18.11
C ALA A 195 19.14 20.11 18.33
N GLU A 196 18.68 21.14 17.62
CA GLU A 196 19.15 22.49 17.81
C GLU A 196 18.91 22.78 19.29
N ASN A 197 20.00 22.80 20.03
CA ASN A 197 20.04 23.28 21.39
C ASN A 197 19.42 24.68 21.41
N GLU A 198 18.19 24.78 21.86
CA GLU A 198 17.58 26.03 22.31
C GLU A 198 18.26 26.48 23.60
N GLU A 199 19.54 26.77 23.53
CA GLU A 199 20.32 27.43 24.58
C GLU A 199 21.28 28.42 23.94
N SER A 200 20.78 29.58 23.59
CA SER A 200 21.39 30.91 23.75
C SER A 200 20.77 31.96 22.83
N ALA A 201 19.52 32.25 22.96
CA ALA A 201 19.01 33.56 22.58
C ALA A 201 19.15 34.49 23.78
N THR A 202 20.30 35.07 23.97
CA THR A 202 20.46 36.28 24.79
C THR A 202 19.65 37.40 24.13
N PRO A 203 18.75 38.08 24.85
CA PRO A 203 18.03 39.21 24.30
C PRO A 203 19.01 40.33 23.95
N VAL A 204 19.11 40.66 22.67
CA VAL A 204 19.82 41.86 22.21
C VAL A 204 18.94 43.05 22.56
N ASP A 205 19.35 43.78 23.60
CA ASP A 205 18.76 45.04 24.02
C ASP A 205 18.99 46.10 22.93
N PHE A 206 17.97 46.36 22.12
CA PHE A 206 18.00 47.44 21.14
C PHE A 206 17.65 48.75 21.86
N ALA A 207 18.65 49.41 22.44
CA ALA A 207 18.53 50.81 22.88
C ALA A 207 18.44 51.71 21.63
N LEU A 208 17.29 52.34 21.43
CA LEU A 208 17.10 53.39 20.41
C LEU A 208 17.91 54.65 20.84
N PRO A 209 18.60 55.28 19.89
CA PRO A 209 19.30 56.53 20.19
C PRO A 209 18.31 57.67 20.44
N PRO A 210 18.63 58.66 21.28
CA PRO A 210 17.72 59.75 21.66
C PRO A 210 17.44 60.66 20.46
N HIS A 211 16.17 60.95 20.22
CA HIS A 211 15.70 61.96 19.25
C HIS A 211 16.20 63.34 19.69
N ASP A 212 17.09 63.91 18.94
CA ASP A 212 17.50 65.29 19.08
C ASP A 212 16.50 66.20 18.32
N THR A 213 15.63 66.88 19.12
CA THR A 213 14.72 67.92 18.60
C THR A 213 15.47 69.24 18.63
N ARG A 214 15.91 69.76 17.47
CA ARG A 214 16.23 71.16 17.31
C ARG A 214 15.91 71.67 15.89
N HIS A 215 14.95 72.59 15.88
CA HIS A 215 14.60 73.66 14.95
C HIS A 215 14.10 73.26 13.54
#